data_003337621f9a0235b959b3d417e86770
#
_entry.id   003337621f9a0235b959b3d417e86770
#
_cell.length_a   1.000
_cell.length_b   1.000
_cell.length_c   1.000
_cell.angle_alpha   90.00
_cell.angle_beta   90.00
_cell.angle_gamma   90.00
#
_symmetry.space_group_name_H-M   'P 1'
#
loop_
_entity.id
_entity.type
_entity.pdbx_description
1 polymer ?
#
loop_
_entity_poly.entity_id
_entity_poly.type
_entity_poly.pdbx_seq_one_letter_code
_entity_poly.pdbx_strand_id
1 'polypeptide(L)'
;MSDVTRLLDAAAAGDRRAAADLLPLVYDELRKLAAARMAAEAPGHTLDATALVHEAYLRLVGDQRFDGRGHFFAAAAEAMRRILVNHARDRKRLKRGGGRVRLELLDQADSLAEDPDLILSLDELLARLGDEDATAARVAHLHLFGGLSVEEAGAALGVSRAVAYRNWKYARAWLREAREK
;
A
#
# COMPACT_ATOMS: atom_id res chain seq x y z
N MET A 1 -4.99 3.78 25.29
CA MET A 1 -5.17 2.91 24.11
C MET A 1 -6.26 3.54 23.25
N SER A 2 -6.05 3.66 21.94
CA SER A 2 -7.09 4.20 21.05
C SER A 2 -8.24 3.18 20.91
N ASP A 3 -9.45 3.66 20.63
CA ASP A 3 -10.61 2.77 20.40
C ASP A 3 -10.34 1.77 19.28
N VAL A 4 -9.60 2.19 18.24
CA VAL A 4 -9.16 1.32 17.14
C VAL A 4 -8.29 0.16 17.65
N THR A 5 -7.33 0.40 18.55
CA THR A 5 -6.46 -0.67 19.07
C THR A 5 -7.27 -1.68 19.88
N ARG A 6 -8.19 -1.21 20.71
CA ARG A 6 -9.07 -2.08 21.50
C ARG A 6 -9.98 -2.95 20.62
N LEU A 7 -10.54 -2.38 19.56
CA LEU A 7 -11.38 -3.10 18.61
C LEU A 7 -10.58 -4.09 17.77
N LEU A 8 -9.34 -3.76 17.42
CA LEU A 8 -8.42 -4.70 16.74
C LEU A 8 -8.12 -5.94 17.59
N ASP A 9 -7.85 -5.74 18.90
CA ASP A 9 -7.58 -6.85 19.83
C ASP A 9 -8.83 -7.75 19.99
N ALA A 10 -10.00 -7.13 20.11
CA ALA A 10 -11.26 -7.87 20.24
C ALA A 10 -11.62 -8.63 18.94
N ALA A 11 -11.44 -8.02 17.78
CA ALA A 11 -11.67 -8.66 16.49
C ALA A 11 -10.70 -9.84 16.28
N ALA A 12 -9.43 -9.68 16.68
CA ALA A 12 -8.43 -10.75 16.64
C ALA A 12 -8.75 -11.91 17.60
N ALA A 13 -9.51 -11.62 18.68
CA ALA A 13 -10.03 -12.65 19.58
C ALA A 13 -11.31 -13.34 19.05
N GLY A 14 -11.75 -13.00 17.83
CA GLY A 14 -12.91 -13.60 17.18
C GLY A 14 -14.23 -12.86 17.43
N ASP A 15 -14.21 -11.66 18.02
CA ASP A 15 -15.39 -10.83 18.21
C ASP A 15 -15.82 -10.19 16.87
N ARG A 16 -16.83 -10.78 16.24
CA ARG A 16 -17.42 -10.29 14.99
C ARG A 16 -18.02 -8.89 15.11
N ARG A 17 -18.49 -8.51 16.31
CA ARG A 17 -19.07 -7.20 16.57
C ARG A 17 -17.98 -6.14 16.59
N ALA A 18 -16.86 -6.43 17.24
CA ALA A 18 -15.68 -5.55 17.22
C ALA A 18 -15.14 -5.36 15.81
N ALA A 19 -15.13 -6.40 14.98
CA ALA A 19 -14.76 -6.28 13.57
C ALA A 19 -15.73 -5.38 12.79
N ALA A 20 -17.03 -5.50 13.02
CA ALA A 20 -18.03 -4.64 12.37
C ALA A 20 -17.92 -3.18 12.84
N ASP A 21 -17.63 -2.94 14.11
CA ASP A 21 -17.46 -1.61 14.71
C ASP A 21 -16.13 -0.96 14.31
N LEU A 22 -15.13 -1.75 13.97
CA LEU A 22 -13.81 -1.27 13.51
C LEU A 22 -13.89 -0.61 12.13
N LEU A 23 -14.62 -1.22 11.19
CA LEU A 23 -14.66 -0.76 9.79
C LEU A 23 -15.07 0.72 9.66
N PRO A 24 -16.14 1.22 10.29
CA PRO A 24 -16.51 2.64 10.22
C PRO A 24 -15.41 3.58 10.70
N LEU A 25 -14.63 3.17 11.72
CA LEU A 25 -13.59 4.01 12.33
C LEU A 25 -12.33 4.10 11.46
N VAL A 26 -12.04 3.08 10.67
CA VAL A 26 -10.86 3.03 9.78
C VAL A 26 -11.22 3.27 8.32
N TYR A 27 -12.51 3.23 7.97
CA TYR A 27 -12.98 3.30 6.58
C TYR A 27 -12.52 4.56 5.87
N ASP A 28 -12.67 5.72 6.49
CA ASP A 28 -12.30 6.99 5.87
C ASP A 28 -10.79 7.08 5.61
N GLU A 29 -9.98 6.53 6.51
CA GLU A 29 -8.52 6.49 6.33
C GLU A 29 -8.14 5.48 5.23
N LEU A 30 -8.70 4.27 5.27
CA LEU A 30 -8.50 3.28 4.21
C LEU A 30 -8.97 3.79 2.85
N ARG A 31 -10.10 4.50 2.81
CA ARG A 31 -10.62 5.11 1.59
C ARG A 31 -9.72 6.21 1.04
N LYS A 32 -9.15 7.04 1.92
CA LYS A 32 -8.14 8.05 1.50
C LYS A 32 -6.91 7.38 0.91
N LEU A 33 -6.41 6.30 1.53
CA LEU A 33 -5.30 5.51 1.02
C LEU A 33 -5.63 4.90 -0.36
N ALA A 34 -6.81 4.30 -0.50
CA ALA A 34 -7.26 3.73 -1.76
C ALA A 34 -7.51 4.80 -2.83
N ALA A 35 -8.15 5.92 -2.48
CA ALA A 35 -8.43 7.02 -3.41
C ALA A 35 -7.14 7.65 -3.94
N ALA A 36 -6.13 7.86 -3.09
CA ALA A 36 -4.82 8.36 -3.52
C ALA A 36 -4.16 7.42 -4.54
N ARG A 37 -4.47 6.12 -4.51
CA ARG A 37 -3.95 5.12 -5.46
C ARG A 37 -4.76 5.03 -6.75
N MET A 38 -6.02 5.46 -6.72
CA MET A 38 -6.96 5.32 -7.84
C MET A 38 -7.39 6.67 -8.43
N ALA A 39 -6.85 7.79 -7.92
CA ALA A 39 -7.22 9.15 -8.36
C ALA A 39 -6.97 9.41 -9.86
N ALA A 40 -6.15 8.58 -10.48
CA ALA A 40 -5.78 8.68 -11.88
C ALA A 40 -6.47 7.64 -12.78
N GLU A 41 -7.43 6.85 -12.29
CA GLU A 41 -8.11 5.85 -13.13
C GLU A 41 -9.19 6.47 -14.02
N ALA A 42 -9.11 6.16 -15.32
CA ALA A 42 -10.12 6.57 -16.30
C ALA A 42 -11.49 5.93 -16.00
N PRO A 43 -12.61 6.58 -16.32
CA PRO A 43 -13.95 6.03 -16.16
C PRO A 43 -14.08 4.70 -16.91
N GLY A 44 -14.52 3.64 -16.22
CA GLY A 44 -14.74 2.31 -16.82
C GLY A 44 -13.91 1.17 -16.22
N HIS A 45 -13.17 1.41 -15.13
CA HIS A 45 -12.46 0.36 -14.42
C HIS A 45 -13.40 -0.43 -13.48
N THR A 46 -13.18 -1.75 -13.42
CA THR A 46 -13.93 -2.67 -12.55
C THR A 46 -13.56 -2.57 -11.07
N LEU A 47 -12.41 -1.92 -10.77
CA LEU A 47 -11.95 -1.69 -9.42
C LEU A 47 -12.02 -0.20 -9.12
N ASP A 48 -12.80 0.19 -8.12
CA ASP A 48 -12.86 1.53 -7.55
C ASP A 48 -12.26 1.57 -6.14
N ALA A 49 -12.06 2.76 -5.58
CA ALA A 49 -11.47 2.93 -4.25
C ALA A 49 -12.29 2.20 -3.16
N THR A 50 -13.61 2.17 -3.30
CA THR A 50 -14.51 1.48 -2.36
C THR A 50 -14.33 -0.03 -2.44
N ALA A 51 -14.28 -0.59 -3.65
CA ALA A 51 -14.04 -2.01 -3.87
C ALA A 51 -12.66 -2.43 -3.35
N LEU A 52 -11.61 -1.62 -3.59
CA LEU A 52 -10.27 -1.86 -3.08
C LEU A 52 -10.23 -1.91 -1.55
N VAL A 53 -10.90 -0.94 -0.89
CA VAL A 53 -10.99 -0.92 0.58
C VAL A 53 -11.71 -2.16 1.11
N HIS A 54 -12.86 -2.50 0.54
CA HIS A 54 -13.64 -3.66 0.98
C HIS A 54 -12.86 -4.96 0.78
N GLU A 55 -12.22 -5.15 -0.35
CA GLU A 55 -11.43 -6.36 -0.62
C GLU A 55 -10.20 -6.46 0.30
N ALA A 56 -9.51 -5.35 0.54
CA ALA A 56 -8.39 -5.30 1.49
C ALA A 56 -8.88 -5.59 2.92
N TYR A 57 -9.98 -4.97 3.34
CA TYR A 57 -10.54 -5.16 4.67
C TYR A 57 -10.96 -6.62 4.92
N LEU A 58 -11.64 -7.26 3.97
CA LEU A 58 -12.05 -8.66 4.08
C LEU A 58 -10.85 -9.62 4.24
N ARG A 59 -9.70 -9.26 3.68
CA ARG A 59 -8.45 -10.04 3.83
C ARG A 59 -7.77 -9.82 5.18
N LEU A 60 -8.07 -8.71 5.85
CA LEU A 60 -7.48 -8.35 7.14
C LEU A 60 -8.30 -8.84 8.32
N VAL A 61 -9.63 -8.85 8.17
CA VAL A 61 -10.56 -9.25 9.22
C VAL A 61 -10.75 -10.77 9.18
N GLY A 62 -9.93 -11.46 9.95
CA GLY A 62 -9.93 -12.91 10.07
C GLY A 62 -8.99 -13.31 11.20
N ASP A 63 -8.08 -14.24 10.93
CA ASP A 63 -7.22 -14.85 11.95
C ASP A 63 -5.95 -14.04 12.30
N GLN A 64 -5.81 -12.80 11.85
CA GLN A 64 -4.60 -12.00 12.07
C GLN A 64 -4.72 -11.10 13.31
N ARG A 65 -3.70 -11.18 14.17
CA ARG A 65 -3.53 -10.23 15.28
C ARG A 65 -2.70 -9.03 14.83
N PHE A 66 -3.10 -7.85 15.28
CA PHE A 66 -2.42 -6.60 14.96
C PHE A 66 -1.90 -5.95 16.25
N ASP A 67 -0.61 -5.65 16.29
CA ASP A 67 0.03 -4.93 17.40
C ASP A 67 -0.27 -3.43 17.30
N GLY A 68 -1.57 -3.09 17.30
CA GLY A 68 -2.06 -1.72 17.24
C GLY A 68 -2.31 -1.18 15.84
N ARG A 69 -2.71 0.11 15.81
CA ARG A 69 -3.16 0.82 14.61
C ARG A 69 -2.12 0.84 13.48
N GLY A 70 -0.86 1.11 13.79
CA GLY A 70 0.20 1.19 12.79
C GLY A 70 0.39 -0.13 12.05
N HIS A 71 0.39 -1.25 12.79
CA HIS A 71 0.49 -2.60 12.21
C HIS A 71 -0.71 -2.93 11.32
N PHE A 72 -1.92 -2.55 11.73
CA PHE A 72 -3.13 -2.72 10.92
C PHE A 72 -3.04 -1.97 9.58
N PHE A 73 -2.66 -0.68 9.59
CA PHE A 73 -2.55 0.10 8.35
C PHE A 73 -1.39 -0.38 7.45
N ALA A 74 -0.30 -0.88 8.03
CA ALA A 74 0.77 -1.52 7.27
C ALA A 74 0.28 -2.79 6.56
N ALA A 75 -0.49 -3.61 7.25
CA ALA A 75 -1.10 -4.81 6.66
C ALA A 75 -2.16 -4.44 5.59
N ALA A 76 -2.93 -3.37 5.81
CA ALA A 76 -3.89 -2.86 4.82
C ALA A 76 -3.17 -2.40 3.55
N ALA A 77 -2.07 -1.67 3.68
CA ALA A 77 -1.24 -1.25 2.54
C ALA A 77 -0.71 -2.45 1.75
N GLU A 78 -0.24 -3.49 2.43
CA GLU A 78 0.21 -4.74 1.80
C GLU A 78 -0.93 -5.47 1.08
N ALA A 79 -2.12 -5.54 1.69
CA ALA A 79 -3.29 -6.14 1.06
C ALA A 79 -3.70 -5.37 -0.20
N MET A 80 -3.74 -4.03 -0.15
CA MET A 80 -4.04 -3.17 -1.29
C MET A 80 -3.01 -3.35 -2.40
N ARG A 81 -1.70 -3.40 -2.08
CA ARG A 81 -0.66 -3.70 -3.05
C ARG A 81 -0.92 -5.00 -3.80
N ARG A 82 -1.19 -6.09 -3.07
CA ARG A 82 -1.45 -7.40 -3.68
C ARG A 82 -2.66 -7.38 -4.61
N ILE A 83 -3.70 -6.64 -4.24
CA ILE A 83 -4.88 -6.47 -5.10
C ILE A 83 -4.51 -5.71 -6.37
N LEU A 84 -3.82 -4.58 -6.25
CA LEU A 84 -3.39 -3.75 -7.39
C LEU A 84 -2.46 -4.52 -8.33
N VAL A 85 -1.48 -5.24 -7.79
CA VAL A 85 -0.54 -6.08 -8.58
C VAL A 85 -1.29 -7.18 -9.33
N ASN A 86 -2.25 -7.86 -8.68
CA ASN A 86 -3.05 -8.88 -9.35
C ASN A 86 -3.91 -8.28 -10.47
N HIS A 87 -4.58 -7.16 -10.22
CA HIS A 87 -5.32 -6.43 -11.26
C HIS A 87 -4.43 -5.99 -12.42
N ALA A 88 -3.23 -5.49 -12.13
CA ALA A 88 -2.26 -5.11 -13.15
C ALA A 88 -1.84 -6.31 -14.03
N ARG A 89 -1.60 -7.47 -13.41
CA ARG A 89 -1.29 -8.73 -14.12
C ARG A 89 -2.44 -9.17 -15.02
N ASP A 90 -3.67 -9.10 -14.54
CA ASP A 90 -4.85 -9.49 -15.32
C ASP A 90 -5.09 -8.52 -16.48
N ARG A 91 -4.95 -7.21 -16.28
CA ARG A 91 -5.01 -6.20 -17.34
C ARG A 91 -3.94 -6.39 -18.41
N LYS A 92 -2.71 -6.74 -18.00
CA LYS A 92 -1.61 -7.02 -18.93
C LYS A 92 -1.87 -8.26 -19.79
N ARG A 93 -2.51 -9.27 -19.23
CA ARG A 93 -2.94 -10.48 -19.98
C ARG A 93 -3.94 -10.14 -21.08
N LEU A 94 -4.83 -9.16 -20.82
CA LEU A 94 -5.86 -8.72 -21.78
C LEU A 94 -5.32 -7.75 -22.85
N LYS A 95 -4.28 -6.94 -22.52
CA LYS A 95 -3.63 -6.00 -23.42
C LYS A 95 -2.28 -6.56 -23.87
N ARG A 96 -2.22 -7.21 -25.07
CA ARG A 96 -0.94 -7.48 -25.75
C ARG A 96 -0.44 -6.17 -26.39
N GLY A 97 0.50 -5.48 -25.74
CA GLY A 97 1.15 -4.29 -26.32
C GLY A 97 1.94 -3.52 -25.26
N GLY A 98 3.26 -3.52 -25.38
CA GLY A 98 4.14 -2.88 -24.40
C GLY A 98 4.15 -1.36 -24.54
N GLY A 99 4.06 -0.68 -23.41
CA GLY A 99 4.30 0.75 -23.26
C GLY A 99 5.52 1.01 -22.37
N ARG A 100 6.36 1.95 -22.78
CA ARG A 100 7.50 2.41 -21.95
C ARG A 100 7.00 3.27 -20.80
N VAL A 101 7.42 2.94 -19.60
CA VAL A 101 7.02 3.62 -18.37
C VAL A 101 7.80 4.90 -18.13
N ARG A 102 7.15 6.03 -17.85
CA ARG A 102 7.77 7.31 -17.49
C ARG A 102 7.97 7.44 -15.97
N LEU A 103 9.17 7.84 -15.56
CA LEU A 103 9.62 7.90 -14.16
C LEU A 103 9.30 9.19 -13.41
N GLU A 104 8.84 10.20 -14.09
CA GLU A 104 8.38 11.45 -13.46
C GLU A 104 7.28 11.21 -12.41
N LEU A 105 6.71 9.99 -12.42
CA LEU A 105 5.63 9.53 -11.54
C LEU A 105 6.09 9.14 -10.11
N LEU A 106 7.39 8.98 -9.83
CA LEU A 106 7.86 8.69 -8.46
C LEU A 106 7.73 9.89 -7.50
N ASP A 107 7.62 11.10 -8.04
CA ASP A 107 7.35 12.31 -7.26
C ASP A 107 5.86 12.54 -7.02
N GLN A 108 4.99 11.83 -7.77
CA GLN A 108 3.54 11.87 -7.67
C GLN A 108 3.03 10.46 -7.38
N ALA A 109 2.94 10.12 -6.10
CA ALA A 109 2.37 8.84 -5.63
C ALA A 109 0.94 8.57 -6.17
N ASP A 110 0.28 9.60 -6.66
CA ASP A 110 -1.09 9.55 -7.15
C ASP A 110 -1.24 8.88 -8.53
N SER A 111 -0.14 8.70 -9.28
CA SER A 111 -0.18 8.20 -10.68
C SER A 111 0.11 6.71 -10.83
N LEU A 112 0.34 5.97 -9.73
CA LEU A 112 0.71 4.55 -9.79
C LEU A 112 -0.40 3.63 -10.31
N ALA A 113 -1.65 4.03 -10.19
CA ALA A 113 -2.78 3.18 -10.56
C ALA A 113 -3.06 3.13 -12.08
N GLU A 114 -2.54 4.07 -12.86
CA GLU A 114 -2.86 4.20 -14.29
C GLU A 114 -2.15 3.19 -15.18
N ASP A 115 -0.91 2.83 -14.86
CA ASP A 115 -0.08 1.98 -15.71
C ASP A 115 0.23 0.63 -15.06
N PRO A 116 -0.38 -0.46 -15.55
CA PRO A 116 -0.11 -1.81 -15.05
C PRO A 116 1.38 -2.20 -15.11
N ASP A 117 2.11 -1.74 -16.14
CA ASP A 117 3.54 -2.06 -16.26
C ASP A 117 4.36 -1.31 -15.21
N LEU A 118 3.95 -0.10 -14.85
CA LEU A 118 4.58 0.65 -13.75
C LEU A 118 4.38 -0.05 -12.40
N ILE A 119 3.16 -0.49 -12.11
CA ILE A 119 2.85 -1.23 -10.86
C ILE A 119 3.72 -2.48 -10.76
N LEU A 120 3.79 -3.27 -11.84
CA LEU A 120 4.56 -4.52 -11.86
C LEU A 120 6.07 -4.26 -11.74
N SER A 121 6.58 -3.28 -12.46
CA SER A 121 8.00 -2.90 -12.40
C SER A 121 8.38 -2.39 -11.01
N LEU A 122 7.54 -1.56 -10.40
CA LEU A 122 7.78 -1.05 -9.05
C LEU A 122 7.75 -2.18 -8.01
N ASP A 123 6.83 -3.14 -8.16
CA ASP A 123 6.75 -4.31 -7.30
C ASP A 123 8.04 -5.14 -7.33
N GLU A 124 8.56 -5.41 -8.52
CA GLU A 124 9.83 -6.13 -8.72
C GLU A 124 11.03 -5.36 -8.13
N LEU A 125 11.10 -4.06 -8.40
CA LEU A 125 12.18 -3.20 -7.88
C LEU A 125 12.17 -3.11 -6.36
N LEU A 126 11.00 -2.99 -5.74
CA LEU A 126 10.89 -2.98 -4.28
C LEU A 126 11.25 -4.34 -3.66
N ALA A 127 10.95 -5.44 -4.32
CA ALA A 127 11.42 -6.76 -3.89
C ALA A 127 12.94 -6.85 -3.89
N ARG A 128 13.59 -6.41 -4.98
CA ARG A 128 15.06 -6.36 -5.09
C ARG A 128 15.69 -5.42 -4.05
N LEU A 129 15.10 -4.23 -3.85
CA LEU A 129 15.55 -3.34 -2.78
C LEU A 129 15.42 -3.99 -1.40
N GLY A 130 14.39 -4.83 -1.20
CA GLY A 130 14.18 -5.56 0.04
C GLY A 130 15.29 -6.56 0.38
N ASP A 131 15.94 -7.12 -0.63
CA ASP A 131 17.10 -8.01 -0.48
C ASP A 131 18.37 -7.22 -0.04
N GLU A 132 18.46 -5.92 -0.39
CA GLU A 132 19.58 -5.06 -0.02
C GLU A 132 19.33 -4.28 1.28
N ASP A 133 18.16 -3.65 1.40
CA ASP A 133 17.72 -2.90 2.59
C ASP A 133 16.22 -3.07 2.83
N ALA A 134 15.89 -4.04 3.68
CA ALA A 134 14.51 -4.35 4.02
C ALA A 134 13.75 -3.17 4.64
N THR A 135 14.42 -2.29 5.40
CA THR A 135 13.76 -1.14 6.03
C THR A 135 13.44 -0.07 4.99
N ALA A 136 14.37 0.23 4.10
CA ALA A 136 14.14 1.18 3.01
C ALA A 136 13.02 0.70 2.07
N ALA A 137 13.03 -0.59 1.72
CA ALA A 137 11.98 -1.19 0.90
C ALA A 137 10.60 -1.11 1.57
N ARG A 138 10.50 -1.38 2.88
CA ARG A 138 9.24 -1.31 3.62
C ARG A 138 8.71 0.12 3.74
N VAL A 139 9.58 1.10 4.02
CA VAL A 139 9.18 2.52 4.02
C VAL A 139 8.66 2.93 2.64
N ALA A 140 9.40 2.61 1.58
CA ALA A 140 8.99 2.92 0.21
C ALA A 140 7.68 2.20 -0.17
N HIS A 141 7.52 0.95 0.23
CA HIS A 141 6.31 0.18 -0.01
C HIS A 141 5.07 0.82 0.65
N LEU A 142 5.16 1.16 1.95
CA LEU A 142 4.06 1.80 2.66
C LEU A 142 3.73 3.18 2.10
N HIS A 143 4.73 3.91 1.65
CA HIS A 143 4.54 5.22 1.03
C HIS A 143 3.94 5.09 -0.38
N LEU A 144 4.53 4.29 -1.26
CA LEU A 144 4.15 4.18 -2.67
C LEU A 144 2.88 3.36 -2.89
N PHE A 145 2.71 2.24 -2.23
CA PHE A 145 1.52 1.38 -2.36
C PHE A 145 0.47 1.62 -1.27
N GLY A 146 0.89 1.96 -0.07
CA GLY A 146 0.00 2.21 1.05
C GLY A 146 -0.58 3.62 1.10
N GLY A 147 0.03 4.59 0.40
CA GLY A 147 -0.41 5.99 0.46
C GLY A 147 -0.10 6.70 1.79
N LEU A 148 0.66 6.06 2.68
CA LEU A 148 1.09 6.70 3.90
C LEU A 148 2.13 7.79 3.61
N SER A 149 2.11 8.87 4.38
CA SER A 149 3.27 9.77 4.42
C SER A 149 4.50 9.03 4.91
N VAL A 150 5.69 9.54 4.59
CA VAL A 150 6.96 8.93 5.07
C VAL A 150 6.99 8.84 6.60
N GLU A 151 6.41 9.82 7.27
CA GLU A 151 6.30 9.88 8.74
C GLU A 151 5.38 8.79 9.28
N GLU A 152 4.19 8.62 8.69
CA GLU A 152 3.24 7.55 9.04
C GLU A 152 3.82 6.17 8.75
N ALA A 153 4.50 5.99 7.62
CA ALA A 153 5.22 4.76 7.30
C ALA A 153 6.29 4.44 8.36
N GLY A 154 7.06 5.46 8.79
CA GLY A 154 8.03 5.32 9.88
C GLY A 154 7.37 4.89 11.20
N ALA A 155 6.29 5.56 11.59
CA ALA A 155 5.53 5.22 12.79
C ALA A 155 4.96 3.79 12.73
N ALA A 156 4.42 3.38 11.59
CA ALA A 156 3.90 2.02 11.38
C ALA A 156 5.00 0.93 11.49
N LEU A 157 6.23 1.27 11.14
CA LEU A 157 7.39 0.39 11.22
C LEU A 157 8.16 0.49 12.55
N GLY A 158 7.74 1.36 13.48
CA GLY A 158 8.43 1.58 14.74
C GLY A 158 9.80 2.24 14.62
N VAL A 159 10.05 2.98 13.53
CA VAL A 159 11.29 3.73 13.33
C VAL A 159 11.07 5.24 13.52
N SER A 160 12.13 5.95 13.89
CA SER A 160 12.04 7.41 14.07
C SER A 160 11.80 8.12 12.75
N ARG A 161 11.22 9.33 12.81
CA ARG A 161 10.99 10.19 11.64
C ARG A 161 12.27 10.39 10.82
N ALA A 162 13.40 10.67 11.46
CA ALA A 162 14.68 10.86 10.78
C ALA A 162 15.14 9.62 10.04
N VAL A 163 14.95 8.44 10.65
CA VAL A 163 15.24 7.14 10.02
C VAL A 163 14.32 6.89 8.83
N ALA A 164 13.02 7.17 8.96
CA ALA A 164 12.05 6.99 7.87
C ALA A 164 12.43 7.86 6.65
N TYR A 165 12.71 9.15 6.86
CA TYR A 165 13.12 10.06 5.77
C TYR A 165 14.44 9.67 5.12
N ARG A 166 15.42 9.20 5.90
CA ARG A 166 16.71 8.70 5.37
C ARG A 166 16.46 7.46 4.48
N ASN A 167 15.67 6.50 4.95
CA ASN A 167 15.34 5.29 4.21
C ASN A 167 14.55 5.60 2.94
N TRP A 168 13.60 6.54 3.01
CA TRP A 168 12.87 6.98 1.82
C TRP A 168 13.79 7.65 0.79
N LYS A 169 14.68 8.53 1.23
CA LYS A 169 15.66 9.18 0.33
C LYS A 169 16.55 8.16 -0.35
N TYR A 170 17.03 7.17 0.38
CA TYR A 170 17.82 6.06 -0.16
C TYR A 170 16.99 5.23 -1.15
N ALA A 171 15.83 4.76 -0.77
CA ALA A 171 14.95 3.95 -1.63
C ALA A 171 14.63 4.67 -2.94
N ARG A 172 14.30 5.96 -2.87
CA ARG A 172 14.02 6.78 -4.05
C ARG A 172 15.21 6.90 -4.99
N ALA A 173 16.42 7.10 -4.47
CA ALA A 173 17.63 7.15 -5.27
C ALA A 173 17.93 5.79 -5.91
N TRP A 174 17.83 4.72 -5.14
CA TRP A 174 18.04 3.35 -5.60
C TRP A 174 17.04 2.95 -6.70
N LEU A 175 15.76 3.25 -6.53
CA LEU A 175 14.72 2.97 -7.53
C LEU A 175 14.96 3.71 -8.85
N ARG A 176 15.48 4.93 -8.81
CA ARG A 176 15.87 5.68 -10.03
C ARG A 176 17.03 5.02 -10.75
N GLU A 177 18.09 4.67 -10.04
CA GLU A 177 19.28 4.03 -10.61
C GLU A 177 18.99 2.62 -11.16
N ALA A 178 18.24 1.80 -10.41
CA ALA A 178 17.93 0.43 -10.79
C ALA A 178 17.11 0.31 -12.08
N ARG A 179 16.43 1.37 -12.47
CA ARG A 179 15.63 1.44 -13.68
C ARG A 179 16.44 1.83 -14.93
N GLU A 180 17.52 2.54 -14.76
CA GLU A 180 18.38 2.95 -15.87
C GLU A 180 19.23 1.79 -16.40
N LYS A 181 19.31 0.68 -15.64
CA LYS A 181 20.00 -0.58 -15.97
C LYS A 181 19.05 -1.61 -16.55
#